data_346196cabdccc5f1384cd736a8d98f51
#
_entry.id   346196cabdccc5f1384cd736a8d98f51
#
_cell.length_a   1.000
_cell.length_b   1.000
_cell.length_c   1.000
_cell.angle_alpha   90.00
_cell.angle_beta   90.00
_cell.angle_gamma   90.00
#
_symmetry.space_group_name_H-M   'P 1'
#
loop_
_entity.id
_entity.type
_entity.pdbx_description
1 polymer ?
#
loop_
_entity_poly.entity_id
_entity_poly.type
_entity_poly.pdbx_seq_one_letter_code
_entity_poly.pdbx_strand_id
1 'polypeptide(L)'
;MDGSIARSSEDRLIARYFAPLAGPAGLALKDDAALLTPPQGCDLVVTVDTVVASVHFFADDPADAVAEKALGVNLSDIAAKGATPLGFVMALSLPDDWREEWLAKFAEGLGKASEKGSCPLLGGDTTRAAGPLSISITVFGSVPSGIMVRRTTAKPGDLIAVSGTIGDAALGLKIRSAPEREWAGGLSETDYAHLLGRYLRPQPRLILADVLRKHASAAMDVSDGLIGDCAKLLHASNVTGRLQIEQVPLSPAAHVAIGFNPGLLADAVTGGDDYEILFTLPPERLDDMVKDARAAGCAITVIGEVMAGDQPLTVTLRGERFLTRARSFSHF
;
A
#
# COMPACT_ATOMS: atom_id res chain seq x y z
N MET A 1 20.66 48.20 -10.07
CA MET A 1 20.01 47.22 -10.94
C MET A 1 19.95 45.93 -10.17
N ASP A 2 18.76 45.67 -9.62
CA ASP A 2 18.53 44.45 -8.86
C ASP A 2 18.40 43.29 -9.85
N GLY A 3 19.46 42.48 -9.91
CA GLY A 3 19.56 41.35 -10.84
C GLY A 3 18.79 40.12 -10.32
N SER A 4 17.54 40.29 -9.92
CA SER A 4 16.70 39.12 -9.63
C SER A 4 16.45 38.38 -10.95
N ILE A 5 17.14 37.26 -11.16
CA ILE A 5 16.82 36.29 -12.19
C ILE A 5 15.38 35.89 -11.96
N ALA A 6 14.48 36.24 -12.90
CA ALA A 6 13.08 35.85 -12.83
C ALA A 6 13.01 34.32 -12.78
N ARG A 7 12.52 33.75 -11.66
CA ARG A 7 12.33 32.31 -11.52
C ARG A 7 11.44 31.79 -12.65
N SER A 8 11.79 30.65 -13.22
CA SER A 8 10.95 29.96 -14.20
C SER A 8 9.56 29.65 -13.62
N SER A 9 8.58 29.32 -14.44
CA SER A 9 7.25 28.88 -13.96
C SER A 9 7.36 27.62 -13.09
N GLU A 10 8.26 26.73 -13.44
CA GLU A 10 8.58 25.50 -12.71
C GLU A 10 9.21 25.82 -11.35
N ASP A 11 10.23 26.68 -11.27
CA ASP A 11 10.84 27.08 -9.99
C ASP A 11 9.84 27.68 -9.02
N ARG A 12 8.88 28.48 -9.54
CA ARG A 12 7.80 29.04 -8.70
C ARG A 12 6.87 27.98 -8.15
N LEU A 13 6.57 26.97 -8.96
CA LEU A 13 5.73 25.83 -8.61
C LEU A 13 6.40 24.99 -7.54
N ILE A 14 7.66 24.61 -7.73
CA ILE A 14 8.47 23.87 -6.76
C ILE A 14 8.57 24.64 -5.44
N ALA A 15 8.94 25.92 -5.49
CA ALA A 15 9.10 26.74 -4.30
C ALA A 15 7.79 26.91 -3.49
N ARG A 16 6.65 26.94 -4.17
CA ARG A 16 5.33 27.15 -3.54
C ARG A 16 4.75 25.88 -2.95
N TYR A 17 4.80 24.76 -3.67
CA TYR A 17 4.05 23.55 -3.35
C TYR A 17 4.92 22.43 -2.76
N PHE A 18 6.16 22.30 -3.19
CA PHE A 18 7.00 21.17 -2.81
C PHE A 18 8.13 21.51 -1.82
N ALA A 19 8.74 22.68 -1.95
CA ALA A 19 9.80 23.08 -1.01
C ALA A 19 9.35 23.09 0.48
N PRO A 20 8.11 23.45 0.82
CA PRO A 20 7.62 23.35 2.21
C PRO A 20 7.55 21.91 2.75
N LEU A 21 7.50 20.89 1.88
CA LEU A 21 7.45 19.47 2.24
C LEU A 21 8.85 18.86 2.38
N ALA A 22 9.90 19.59 2.00
CA ALA A 22 11.25 19.06 1.97
C ALA A 22 11.80 18.85 3.38
N GLY A 23 12.31 17.63 3.64
CA GLY A 23 13.08 17.35 4.84
C GLY A 23 14.51 17.90 4.77
N PRO A 24 15.26 17.85 5.89
CA PRO A 24 16.63 18.36 5.95
C PRO A 24 17.57 17.78 4.87
N ALA A 25 17.43 16.49 4.58
CA ALA A 25 18.22 15.79 3.56
C ALA A 25 17.93 16.27 2.13
N GLY A 26 16.75 16.87 1.88
CA GLY A 26 16.38 17.46 0.60
C GLY A 26 16.94 18.87 0.37
N LEU A 27 17.72 19.43 1.30
CA LEU A 27 18.44 20.71 1.16
C LEU A 27 17.53 21.86 0.71
N ALA A 28 16.26 21.85 1.17
CA ALA A 28 15.19 22.79 0.80
C ALA A 28 14.91 22.83 -0.73
N LEU A 29 15.19 21.77 -1.46
CA LEU A 29 15.09 21.64 -2.94
C LEU A 29 15.86 22.74 -3.69
N LYS A 30 17.03 23.13 -3.18
CA LYS A 30 17.90 24.16 -3.78
C LYS A 30 19.15 23.61 -4.42
N ASP A 31 19.41 22.32 -4.28
CA ASP A 31 20.54 21.61 -4.85
C ASP A 31 20.04 20.60 -5.89
N ASP A 32 20.92 20.15 -6.78
CA ASP A 32 20.63 19.17 -7.83
C ASP A 32 20.36 17.77 -7.28
N ALA A 33 20.71 17.52 -6.01
CA ALA A 33 20.54 16.22 -5.37
C ALA A 33 20.24 16.35 -3.86
N ALA A 34 19.63 15.32 -3.29
CA ALA A 34 19.47 15.15 -1.86
C ALA A 34 20.68 14.43 -1.24
N LEU A 35 20.98 14.75 0.02
CA LEU A 35 22.03 14.05 0.78
C LEU A 35 21.38 13.20 1.88
N LEU A 36 21.23 11.90 1.63
CA LEU A 36 20.65 10.96 2.57
C LEU A 36 21.75 10.11 3.23
N THR A 37 21.88 10.22 4.55
CA THR A 37 22.78 9.37 5.34
C THR A 37 21.96 8.36 6.11
N PRO A 38 22.08 7.05 5.82
CA PRO A 38 21.35 6.04 6.59
C PRO A 38 21.89 5.97 8.03
N PRO A 39 21.04 5.56 9.01
CA PRO A 39 21.52 5.35 10.37
C PRO A 39 22.66 4.31 10.42
N GLN A 40 23.62 4.49 11.32
CA GLN A 40 24.73 3.56 11.48
C GLN A 40 24.22 2.16 11.84
N GLY A 41 24.77 1.13 11.19
CA GLY A 41 24.37 -0.28 11.42
C GLY A 41 23.02 -0.64 10.77
N CYS A 42 22.56 0.14 9.80
CA CYS A 42 21.36 -0.13 9.04
C CYS A 42 21.68 -0.33 7.55
N ASP A 43 20.86 -1.17 6.91
CA ASP A 43 20.80 -1.29 5.45
C ASP A 43 19.73 -0.32 4.90
N LEU A 44 19.92 0.18 3.69
CA LEU A 44 18.89 0.91 2.96
C LEU A 44 17.92 -0.06 2.30
N VAL A 45 16.64 0.23 2.43
CA VAL A 45 15.55 -0.41 1.71
C VAL A 45 14.98 0.60 0.74
N VAL A 46 14.86 0.23 -0.53
CA VAL A 46 14.36 1.11 -1.58
C VAL A 46 13.22 0.43 -2.31
N THR A 47 12.13 1.16 -2.49
CA THR A 47 11.01 0.73 -3.33
C THR A 47 10.58 1.86 -4.25
N VAL A 48 9.91 1.51 -5.36
CA VAL A 48 9.34 2.46 -6.30
C VAL A 48 8.03 1.94 -6.86
N ASP A 49 7.00 2.77 -6.79
CA ASP A 49 5.72 2.55 -7.45
C ASP A 49 5.29 3.77 -8.24
N THR A 50 4.54 3.50 -9.30
CA THR A 50 3.95 4.53 -10.16
C THR A 50 2.44 4.38 -10.18
N VAL A 51 1.73 5.45 -9.87
CA VAL A 51 0.27 5.53 -10.02
C VAL A 51 -0.09 6.41 -11.22
N VAL A 52 -1.02 5.93 -12.05
CA VAL A 52 -1.40 6.55 -13.32
C VAL A 52 -2.91 6.76 -13.35
N ALA A 53 -3.35 7.93 -13.75
CA ALA A 53 -4.77 8.23 -13.91
C ALA A 53 -5.44 7.27 -14.90
N SER A 54 -6.66 6.87 -14.61
CA SER A 54 -7.45 5.88 -15.35
C SER A 54 -6.91 4.44 -15.31
N VAL A 55 -5.85 4.19 -14.52
CA VAL A 55 -5.31 2.85 -14.25
C VAL A 55 -5.40 2.54 -12.76
N HIS A 56 -4.82 3.38 -11.90
CA HIS A 56 -4.74 3.18 -10.46
C HIS A 56 -5.69 4.10 -9.66
N PHE A 57 -6.17 5.16 -10.28
CA PHE A 57 -7.15 6.09 -9.73
C PHE A 57 -7.95 6.73 -10.86
N PHE A 58 -9.14 7.25 -10.56
CA PHE A 58 -9.94 7.98 -11.54
C PHE A 58 -9.44 9.41 -11.67
N ALA A 59 -9.50 9.97 -12.89
CA ALA A 59 -9.00 11.32 -13.15
C ALA A 59 -9.72 12.42 -12.33
N ASP A 60 -10.93 12.12 -11.87
CA ASP A 60 -11.76 12.98 -11.01
C ASP A 60 -11.75 12.59 -9.53
N ASP A 61 -10.83 11.70 -9.11
CA ASP A 61 -10.60 11.43 -7.69
C ASP A 61 -10.03 12.68 -7.00
N PRO A 62 -10.34 12.90 -5.71
CA PRO A 62 -9.81 14.05 -4.97
C PRO A 62 -8.28 14.09 -4.99
N ALA A 63 -7.71 15.24 -5.35
CA ALA A 63 -6.27 15.38 -5.51
C ALA A 63 -5.46 15.04 -4.25
N ASP A 64 -6.00 15.38 -3.07
CA ASP A 64 -5.42 15.01 -1.78
C ASP A 64 -5.40 13.49 -1.57
N ALA A 65 -6.47 12.78 -1.96
CA ALA A 65 -6.53 11.33 -1.89
C ALA A 65 -5.55 10.67 -2.87
N VAL A 66 -5.41 11.21 -4.09
CA VAL A 66 -4.42 10.74 -5.08
C VAL A 66 -3.00 10.87 -4.51
N ALA A 67 -2.69 11.99 -3.83
CA ALA A 67 -1.39 12.18 -3.18
C ALA A 67 -1.15 11.19 -2.03
N GLU A 68 -2.16 10.99 -1.16
CA GLU A 68 -2.09 10.02 -0.07
C GLU A 68 -1.91 8.59 -0.61
N LYS A 69 -2.62 8.22 -1.69
CA LYS A 69 -2.46 6.93 -2.35
C LYS A 69 -1.05 6.78 -2.93
N ALA A 70 -0.56 7.75 -3.69
CA ALA A 70 0.75 7.68 -4.34
C ALA A 70 1.92 7.45 -3.36
N LEU A 71 1.91 8.11 -2.19
CA LEU A 71 2.91 7.85 -1.15
C LEU A 71 2.58 6.58 -0.36
N GLY A 72 1.30 6.34 -0.07
CA GLY A 72 0.83 5.24 0.75
C GLY A 72 1.20 3.86 0.19
N VAL A 73 1.10 3.65 -1.13
CA VAL A 73 1.45 2.37 -1.76
C VAL A 73 2.92 2.02 -1.53
N ASN A 74 3.82 2.98 -1.67
CA ASN A 74 5.25 2.80 -1.40
C ASN A 74 5.55 2.59 0.09
N LEU A 75 4.85 3.32 0.98
CA LEU A 75 5.00 3.13 2.42
C LEU A 75 4.53 1.74 2.88
N SER A 76 3.61 1.12 2.15
CA SER A 76 3.16 -0.24 2.38
C SER A 76 4.28 -1.26 2.16
N ASP A 77 5.03 -1.13 1.06
CA ASP A 77 6.22 -1.93 0.83
C ASP A 77 7.24 -1.80 1.97
N ILE A 78 7.56 -0.55 2.35
CA ILE A 78 8.49 -0.28 3.45
C ILE A 78 8.04 -0.97 4.74
N ALA A 79 6.74 -0.86 5.07
CA ALA A 79 6.16 -1.53 6.24
C ALA A 79 6.31 -3.06 6.16
N ALA A 80 6.01 -3.66 4.99
CA ALA A 80 6.12 -5.10 4.77
C ALA A 80 7.57 -5.63 4.89
N LYS A 81 8.57 -4.78 4.65
CA LYS A 81 10.00 -5.14 4.83
C LYS A 81 10.48 -4.92 6.26
N GLY A 82 9.61 -4.47 7.17
CA GLY A 82 10.00 -4.14 8.53
C GLY A 82 10.93 -2.92 8.57
N ALA A 83 10.89 -2.05 7.57
CA ALA A 83 11.75 -0.88 7.46
C ALA A 83 11.06 0.36 8.02
N THR A 84 11.87 1.34 8.42
CA THR A 84 11.44 2.67 8.83
C THR A 84 11.68 3.65 7.70
N PRO A 85 10.69 4.44 7.25
CA PRO A 85 10.88 5.44 6.21
C PRO A 85 11.96 6.46 6.58
N LEU A 86 12.72 6.90 5.59
CA LEU A 86 13.72 7.98 5.73
C LEU A 86 13.35 9.20 4.89
N GLY A 87 12.65 8.99 3.78
CA GLY A 87 12.22 10.04 2.87
C GLY A 87 11.91 9.49 1.48
N PHE A 88 11.41 10.35 0.61
CA PHE A 88 11.05 9.97 -0.75
C PHE A 88 11.46 11.00 -1.79
N VAL A 89 11.62 10.56 -3.03
CA VAL A 89 11.69 11.42 -4.22
C VAL A 89 10.47 11.15 -5.09
N MET A 90 9.99 12.17 -5.83
CA MET A 90 8.79 12.09 -6.64
C MET A 90 9.03 12.63 -8.05
N ALA A 91 8.70 11.85 -9.07
CA ALA A 91 8.56 12.32 -10.44
C ALA A 91 7.07 12.52 -10.74
N LEU A 92 6.69 13.77 -11.04
CA LEU A 92 5.32 14.18 -11.33
C LEU A 92 5.19 14.59 -12.79
N SER A 93 4.41 13.83 -13.57
CA SER A 93 4.14 14.12 -14.98
C SER A 93 2.73 14.68 -15.12
N LEU A 94 2.62 15.98 -15.32
CA LEU A 94 1.36 16.72 -15.43
C LEU A 94 0.85 16.73 -16.88
N PRO A 95 -0.44 16.42 -17.12
CA PRO A 95 -1.06 16.56 -18.44
C PRO A 95 -1.20 18.05 -18.82
N ASP A 96 -1.51 18.34 -20.07
CA ASP A 96 -1.60 19.71 -20.57
C ASP A 96 -2.70 20.55 -19.91
N ASP A 97 -3.76 19.92 -19.46
CA ASP A 97 -4.96 20.51 -18.85
C ASP A 97 -4.92 20.57 -17.31
N TRP A 98 -3.73 20.34 -16.71
CA TRP A 98 -3.60 20.43 -15.26
C TRP A 98 -3.99 21.82 -14.73
N ARG A 99 -4.47 21.87 -13.48
CA ARG A 99 -4.93 23.11 -12.82
C ARG A 99 -4.17 23.35 -11.53
N GLU A 100 -3.91 24.64 -11.25
CA GLU A 100 -3.18 25.03 -10.04
C GLU A 100 -3.94 24.65 -8.75
N GLU A 101 -5.27 24.70 -8.76
CA GLU A 101 -6.10 24.29 -7.64
C GLU A 101 -5.98 22.79 -7.33
N TRP A 102 -5.86 21.97 -8.39
CA TRP A 102 -5.60 20.55 -8.24
C TRP A 102 -4.24 20.30 -7.59
N LEU A 103 -3.19 20.97 -8.06
CA LEU A 103 -1.83 20.81 -7.54
C LEU A 103 -1.71 21.29 -6.10
N ALA A 104 -2.40 22.38 -5.74
CA ALA A 104 -2.43 22.87 -4.36
C ALA A 104 -3.01 21.81 -3.39
N LYS A 105 -4.13 21.20 -3.75
CA LYS A 105 -4.75 20.12 -2.96
C LYS A 105 -3.90 18.86 -2.94
N PHE A 106 -3.27 18.51 -4.06
CA PHE A 106 -2.33 17.40 -4.14
C PHE A 106 -1.15 17.60 -3.18
N ALA A 107 -0.52 18.77 -3.20
CA ALA A 107 0.60 19.09 -2.30
C ALA A 107 0.17 19.08 -0.82
N GLU A 108 -1.05 19.55 -0.51
CA GLU A 108 -1.60 19.46 0.85
C GLU A 108 -1.77 18.01 1.30
N GLY A 109 -2.35 17.16 0.46
CA GLY A 109 -2.51 15.72 0.74
C GLY A 109 -1.17 15.01 0.88
N LEU A 110 -0.21 15.33 0.00
CA LEU A 110 1.15 14.78 0.07
C LEU A 110 1.85 15.17 1.38
N GLY A 111 1.70 16.42 1.82
CA GLY A 111 2.22 16.90 3.10
C GLY A 111 1.65 16.09 4.28
N LYS A 112 0.33 15.91 4.32
CA LYS A 112 -0.34 15.11 5.37
C LYS A 112 0.14 13.66 5.38
N ALA A 113 0.26 13.03 4.20
CA ALA A 113 0.77 11.67 4.08
C ALA A 113 2.24 11.55 4.52
N SER A 114 3.07 12.53 4.13
CA SER A 114 4.47 12.65 4.54
C SER A 114 4.63 12.76 6.06
N GLU A 115 3.87 13.63 6.69
CA GLU A 115 3.88 13.81 8.16
C GLU A 115 3.43 12.53 8.87
N LYS A 116 2.29 11.94 8.44
CA LYS A 116 1.76 10.71 9.01
C LYS A 116 2.73 9.54 8.87
N GLY A 117 3.41 9.42 7.73
CA GLY A 117 4.41 8.39 7.46
C GLY A 117 5.80 8.71 8.02
N SER A 118 6.03 9.88 8.59
CA SER A 118 7.37 10.37 8.96
C SER A 118 8.37 10.22 7.81
N CYS A 119 7.91 10.48 6.59
CA CYS A 119 8.63 10.25 5.35
C CYS A 119 8.70 11.57 4.55
N PRO A 120 9.69 12.45 4.79
CA PRO A 120 9.76 13.76 4.16
C PRO A 120 10.16 13.67 2.68
N LEU A 121 9.75 14.68 1.89
CA LEU A 121 10.21 14.86 0.53
C LEU A 121 11.71 15.18 0.51
N LEU A 122 12.47 14.53 -0.35
CA LEU A 122 13.90 14.73 -0.54
C LEU A 122 14.23 15.47 -1.84
N GLY A 123 13.41 15.26 -2.86
CA GLY A 123 13.63 15.82 -4.18
C GLY A 123 12.63 15.25 -5.20
N GLY A 124 12.88 15.51 -6.46
CA GLY A 124 12.07 14.96 -7.52
C GLY A 124 12.19 15.73 -8.81
N ASP A 125 11.27 15.44 -9.71
CA ASP A 125 11.17 16.09 -11.00
C ASP A 125 9.70 16.41 -11.31
N THR A 126 9.46 17.53 -11.99
CA THR A 126 8.12 17.91 -12.45
C THR A 126 8.18 18.16 -13.94
N THR A 127 7.51 17.34 -14.71
CA THR A 127 7.52 17.43 -16.17
C THR A 127 6.12 17.54 -16.74
N ARG A 128 6.03 18.02 -17.97
CA ARG A 128 4.80 18.03 -18.75
C ARG A 128 4.75 16.75 -19.58
N ALA A 129 3.62 16.07 -19.59
CA ALA A 129 3.41 14.84 -20.35
C ALA A 129 2.24 15.00 -21.32
N ALA A 130 2.37 14.43 -22.52
CA ALA A 130 1.28 14.34 -23.48
C ALA A 130 0.25 13.24 -23.16
N GLY A 131 0.45 12.53 -22.05
CA GLY A 131 -0.37 11.41 -21.58
C GLY A 131 -1.14 11.72 -20.29
N PRO A 132 -1.72 10.70 -19.65
CA PRO A 132 -2.41 10.85 -18.39
C PRO A 132 -1.47 11.31 -17.28
N LEU A 133 -2.04 11.93 -16.23
CA LEU A 133 -1.33 12.25 -15.01
C LEU A 133 -0.64 10.98 -14.47
N SER A 134 0.65 11.09 -14.21
CA SER A 134 1.47 9.99 -13.69
C SER A 134 2.34 10.49 -12.55
N ILE A 135 2.38 9.71 -11.46
CA ILE A 135 3.11 10.03 -10.25
C ILE A 135 3.94 8.82 -9.90
N SER A 136 5.27 8.95 -9.99
CA SER A 136 6.22 7.91 -9.56
C SER A 136 6.91 8.36 -8.29
N ILE A 137 6.84 7.54 -7.24
CA ILE A 137 7.48 7.82 -5.97
C ILE A 137 8.49 6.72 -5.68
N THR A 138 9.71 7.12 -5.32
CA THR A 138 10.72 6.21 -4.77
C THR A 138 10.89 6.53 -3.30
N VAL A 139 10.64 5.55 -2.43
CA VAL A 139 10.82 5.69 -0.99
C VAL A 139 12.12 5.00 -0.56
N PHE A 140 12.87 5.71 0.28
CA PHE A 140 14.03 5.20 0.98
C PHE A 140 13.63 4.90 2.42
N GLY A 141 13.92 3.69 2.87
CA GLY A 141 13.75 3.26 4.26
C GLY A 141 15.05 2.68 4.81
N SER A 142 15.08 2.43 6.09
CA SER A 142 16.19 1.76 6.78
C SER A 142 15.70 0.60 7.63
N VAL A 143 16.52 -0.42 7.74
CA VAL A 143 16.32 -1.56 8.61
C VAL A 143 17.67 -1.93 9.24
N PRO A 144 17.73 -2.39 10.50
CA PRO A 144 19.01 -2.88 11.05
C PRO A 144 19.61 -3.95 10.15
N SER A 145 20.93 -3.90 9.97
CA SER A 145 21.62 -4.71 8.97
C SER A 145 21.36 -6.20 9.11
N GLY A 146 20.99 -6.83 8.00
CA GLY A 146 20.79 -8.27 7.91
C GLY A 146 19.42 -8.79 8.38
N ILE A 147 18.49 -7.93 8.86
CA ILE A 147 17.19 -8.39 9.41
C ILE A 147 15.97 -7.89 8.63
N MET A 148 16.16 -7.45 7.39
CA MET A 148 15.02 -7.13 6.52
C MET A 148 14.11 -8.35 6.33
N VAL A 149 12.82 -8.17 6.52
CA VAL A 149 11.82 -9.23 6.28
C VAL A 149 11.63 -9.42 4.78
N ARG A 150 11.89 -10.63 4.29
CA ARG A 150 11.84 -10.96 2.86
C ARG A 150 10.58 -11.76 2.55
N ARG A 151 10.09 -11.69 1.32
CA ARG A 151 8.99 -12.56 0.86
C ARG A 151 9.43 -13.96 0.44
N THR A 152 10.74 -14.25 0.52
CA THR A 152 11.38 -15.47 0.00
C THR A 152 11.79 -16.45 1.11
N THR A 153 11.33 -16.24 2.33
CA THR A 153 11.85 -16.95 3.53
C THR A 153 10.78 -17.71 4.32
N ALA A 154 9.57 -17.88 3.77
CA ALA A 154 8.52 -18.72 4.36
C ALA A 154 8.96 -20.18 4.41
N LYS A 155 8.56 -20.90 5.47
CA LYS A 155 8.96 -22.29 5.72
C LYS A 155 7.73 -23.18 5.86
N PRO A 156 7.81 -24.45 5.42
CA PRO A 156 6.76 -25.43 5.75
C PRO A 156 6.51 -25.50 7.25
N GLY A 157 5.24 -25.48 7.63
CA GLY A 157 4.81 -25.44 9.05
C GLY A 157 4.57 -24.03 9.58
N ASP A 158 4.99 -22.97 8.87
CA ASP A 158 4.61 -21.60 9.23
C ASP A 158 3.08 -21.42 9.08
N LEU A 159 2.50 -20.59 9.94
CA LEU A 159 1.16 -20.05 9.75
C LEU A 159 1.18 -18.95 8.72
N ILE A 160 0.11 -18.82 7.93
CA ILE A 160 -0.14 -17.66 7.05
C ILE A 160 -1.09 -16.73 7.78
N ALA A 161 -0.73 -15.47 7.92
CA ALA A 161 -1.53 -14.47 8.62
C ALA A 161 -1.58 -13.14 7.85
N VAL A 162 -2.60 -12.32 8.17
CA VAL A 162 -2.78 -11.01 7.57
C VAL A 162 -3.14 -9.97 8.63
N SER A 163 -2.74 -8.74 8.42
CA SER A 163 -3.12 -7.59 9.25
C SER A 163 -4.48 -7.02 8.84
N GLY A 164 -5.16 -6.35 9.77
CA GLY A 164 -6.36 -5.55 9.51
C GLY A 164 -7.52 -6.32 8.87
N THR A 165 -8.12 -5.75 7.83
CA THR A 165 -9.24 -6.31 7.06
C THR A 165 -8.95 -6.32 5.57
N ILE A 166 -9.47 -7.32 4.86
CA ILE A 166 -9.24 -7.56 3.44
C ILE A 166 -10.51 -7.27 2.64
N GLY A 167 -10.33 -6.74 1.42
CA GLY A 167 -11.37 -6.55 0.42
C GLY A 167 -12.09 -5.20 0.49
N ASP A 168 -11.83 -4.40 1.50
CA ASP A 168 -12.47 -3.09 1.64
C ASP A 168 -12.17 -2.18 0.44
N ALA A 169 -10.92 -2.13 0.00
CA ALA A 169 -10.53 -1.30 -1.13
C ALA A 169 -11.09 -1.83 -2.46
N ALA A 170 -11.10 -3.13 -2.66
CA ALA A 170 -11.70 -3.76 -3.84
C ALA A 170 -13.21 -3.45 -3.95
N LEU A 171 -13.93 -3.51 -2.84
CA LEU A 171 -15.35 -3.12 -2.79
C LEU A 171 -15.53 -1.61 -2.97
N GLY A 172 -14.64 -0.80 -2.42
CA GLY A 172 -14.58 0.65 -2.63
C GLY A 172 -14.37 1.04 -4.09
N LEU A 173 -13.48 0.34 -4.80
CA LEU A 173 -13.30 0.51 -6.25
C LEU A 173 -14.59 0.18 -7.02
N LYS A 174 -15.31 -0.87 -6.61
CA LYS A 174 -16.60 -1.22 -7.24
C LYS A 174 -17.66 -0.15 -7.00
N ILE A 175 -17.71 0.44 -5.81
CA ILE A 175 -18.56 1.60 -5.52
C ILE A 175 -18.16 2.78 -6.40
N ARG A 176 -16.87 3.10 -6.47
CA ARG A 176 -16.36 4.24 -7.24
C ARG A 176 -16.61 4.11 -8.74
N SER A 177 -16.51 2.91 -9.27
CA SER A 177 -16.72 2.63 -10.70
C SER A 177 -18.20 2.57 -11.12
N ALA A 178 -19.11 2.25 -10.21
CA ALA A 178 -20.54 2.11 -10.47
C ALA A 178 -21.35 2.29 -9.17
N PRO A 179 -21.54 3.55 -8.72
CA PRO A 179 -22.19 3.86 -7.44
C PRO A 179 -23.68 3.50 -7.41
N GLU A 180 -24.32 3.36 -8.56
CA GLU A 180 -25.75 3.01 -8.72
C GLU A 180 -26.04 1.51 -8.53
N ARG A 181 -25.06 0.68 -8.22
CA ARG A 181 -25.26 -0.75 -7.99
C ARG A 181 -26.20 -0.99 -6.83
N GLU A 182 -27.16 -1.91 -7.00
CA GLU A 182 -28.19 -2.21 -6.02
C GLU A 182 -27.63 -2.51 -4.62
N TRP A 183 -26.58 -3.33 -4.53
CA TRP A 183 -25.94 -3.65 -3.26
C TRP A 183 -25.30 -2.44 -2.56
N ALA A 184 -24.78 -1.47 -3.35
CA ALA A 184 -24.20 -0.25 -2.80
C ALA A 184 -25.27 0.67 -2.19
N GLY A 185 -26.48 0.69 -2.77
CA GLY A 185 -27.64 1.41 -2.23
C GLY A 185 -28.19 0.83 -0.92
N GLY A 186 -27.82 -0.41 -0.57
CA GLY A 186 -28.18 -1.04 0.69
C GLY A 186 -27.20 -0.75 1.84
N LEU A 187 -26.08 -0.12 1.59
CA LEU A 187 -25.09 0.24 2.62
C LEU A 187 -25.54 1.47 3.42
N SER A 188 -25.18 1.53 4.70
CA SER A 188 -25.26 2.78 5.45
C SER A 188 -24.26 3.79 4.91
N GLU A 189 -24.48 5.09 5.18
CA GLU A 189 -23.51 6.15 4.82
C GLU A 189 -22.12 5.87 5.39
N THR A 190 -22.05 5.34 6.60
CA THR A 190 -20.78 4.98 7.26
C THR A 190 -20.06 3.83 6.56
N ASP A 191 -20.80 2.76 6.19
CA ASP A 191 -20.23 1.61 5.49
C ASP A 191 -19.75 2.00 4.08
N TYR A 192 -20.58 2.77 3.37
CA TYR A 192 -20.23 3.31 2.05
C TYR A 192 -18.97 4.15 2.12
N ALA A 193 -18.90 5.10 3.06
CA ALA A 193 -17.73 5.97 3.26
C ALA A 193 -16.48 5.18 3.66
N HIS A 194 -16.63 4.13 4.48
CA HIS A 194 -15.52 3.25 4.87
C HIS A 194 -14.90 2.57 3.65
N LEU A 195 -15.72 1.85 2.86
CA LEU A 195 -15.23 1.11 1.69
C LEU A 195 -14.59 2.04 0.65
N LEU A 196 -15.28 3.15 0.32
CA LEU A 196 -14.75 4.14 -0.61
C LEU A 196 -13.46 4.78 -0.08
N GLY A 197 -13.41 5.07 1.22
CA GLY A 197 -12.24 5.64 1.89
C GLY A 197 -11.03 4.72 1.83
N ARG A 198 -11.22 3.40 1.96
CA ARG A 198 -10.13 2.41 1.86
C ARG A 198 -9.53 2.35 0.46
N TYR A 199 -10.36 2.45 -0.59
CA TYR A 199 -9.88 2.55 -1.97
C TYR A 199 -9.11 3.85 -2.23
N LEU A 200 -9.64 4.99 -1.79
CA LEU A 200 -9.06 6.30 -2.06
C LEU A 200 -7.78 6.55 -1.25
N ARG A 201 -7.70 6.05 -0.01
CA ARG A 201 -6.63 6.36 0.96
C ARG A 201 -6.13 5.08 1.62
N PRO A 202 -5.17 4.39 1.01
CA PRO A 202 -4.50 3.25 1.61
C PRO A 202 -3.95 3.58 3.00
N GLN A 203 -3.93 2.58 3.88
CA GLN A 203 -3.45 2.74 5.26
C GLN A 203 -2.25 1.82 5.52
N PRO A 204 -1.05 2.20 5.05
CA PRO A 204 0.15 1.38 5.21
C PRO A 204 0.43 1.09 6.68
N ARG A 205 0.78 -0.15 7.01
CA ARG A 205 0.92 -0.66 8.36
C ARG A 205 2.35 -0.45 8.92
N LEU A 206 2.88 0.77 8.82
CA LEU A 206 4.22 1.12 9.32
C LEU A 206 4.43 0.77 10.79
N ILE A 207 3.35 0.83 11.59
CA ILE A 207 3.37 0.45 13.01
C ILE A 207 3.74 -1.01 13.25
N LEU A 208 3.64 -1.88 12.24
CA LEU A 208 4.00 -3.30 12.33
C LEU A 208 5.46 -3.58 11.98
N ALA A 209 6.23 -2.61 11.53
CA ALA A 209 7.61 -2.84 11.04
C ALA A 209 8.47 -3.59 12.08
N ASP A 210 8.51 -3.12 13.33
CA ASP A 210 9.27 -3.76 14.41
C ASP A 210 8.72 -5.13 14.79
N VAL A 211 7.40 -5.29 14.78
CA VAL A 211 6.72 -6.53 15.12
C VAL A 211 7.03 -7.60 14.06
N LEU A 212 6.98 -7.24 12.78
CA LEU A 212 7.34 -8.15 11.68
C LEU A 212 8.79 -8.61 11.78
N ARG A 213 9.75 -7.71 12.07
CA ARG A 213 11.17 -8.08 12.23
C ARG A 213 11.41 -9.10 13.36
N LYS A 214 10.60 -9.04 14.42
CA LYS A 214 10.74 -9.94 15.58
C LYS A 214 10.14 -11.31 15.33
N HIS A 215 9.04 -11.40 14.59
CA HIS A 215 8.20 -12.59 14.60
C HIS A 215 7.98 -13.22 13.23
N ALA A 216 8.00 -12.45 12.12
CA ALA A 216 7.68 -12.97 10.81
C ALA A 216 8.84 -13.75 10.18
N SER A 217 8.52 -14.87 9.53
CA SER A 217 9.46 -15.60 8.66
C SER A 217 9.57 -14.93 7.28
N ALA A 218 8.42 -14.51 6.69
CA ALA A 218 8.36 -13.82 5.42
C ALA A 218 7.21 -12.81 5.45
N ALA A 219 7.30 -11.74 4.64
CA ALA A 219 6.21 -10.79 4.50
C ALA A 219 6.22 -10.07 3.15
N MET A 220 5.03 -9.67 2.72
CA MET A 220 4.75 -8.70 1.65
C MET A 220 3.44 -7.98 1.96
N ASP A 221 3.13 -6.91 1.27
CA ASP A 221 1.82 -6.30 1.36
C ASP A 221 0.81 -6.92 0.39
N VAL A 222 -0.47 -6.62 0.57
CA VAL A 222 -1.57 -7.06 -0.29
C VAL A 222 -1.95 -5.91 -1.22
N SER A 223 -1.34 -5.88 -2.40
CA SER A 223 -1.54 -4.85 -3.42
C SER A 223 -2.41 -5.32 -4.60
N ASP A 224 -2.25 -6.58 -5.03
CA ASP A 224 -2.93 -7.15 -6.20
C ASP A 224 -4.09 -8.09 -5.84
N GLY A 225 -4.26 -8.36 -4.56
CA GLY A 225 -5.30 -9.21 -4.00
C GLY A 225 -4.74 -10.40 -3.21
N LEU A 226 -5.39 -10.70 -2.09
CA LEU A 226 -4.89 -11.66 -1.09
C LEU A 226 -4.48 -13.02 -1.68
N ILE A 227 -5.33 -13.62 -2.51
CA ILE A 227 -5.07 -14.96 -3.08
C ILE A 227 -3.84 -14.93 -3.99
N GLY A 228 -3.74 -13.90 -4.86
CA GLY A 228 -2.63 -13.76 -5.78
C GLY A 228 -1.31 -13.48 -5.08
N ASP A 229 -1.33 -12.56 -4.14
CA ASP A 229 -0.13 -12.15 -3.40
C ASP A 229 0.36 -13.26 -2.47
N CYS A 230 -0.56 -14.02 -1.85
CA CYS A 230 -0.20 -15.23 -1.11
C CYS A 230 0.49 -16.27 -2.02
N ALA A 231 -0.05 -16.51 -3.21
CA ALA A 231 0.57 -17.42 -4.16
C ALA A 231 1.97 -16.96 -4.59
N LYS A 232 2.17 -15.64 -4.79
CA LYS A 232 3.48 -15.05 -5.12
C LYS A 232 4.50 -15.21 -3.97
N LEU A 233 4.08 -14.98 -2.72
CA LEU A 233 4.93 -15.15 -1.53
C LEU A 233 5.39 -16.59 -1.39
N LEU A 234 4.46 -17.53 -1.49
CA LEU A 234 4.75 -18.97 -1.37
C LEU A 234 5.65 -19.46 -2.50
N HIS A 235 5.35 -19.06 -3.75
CA HIS A 235 6.19 -19.40 -4.90
C HIS A 235 7.61 -18.84 -4.76
N ALA A 236 7.76 -17.59 -4.34
CA ALA A 236 9.06 -16.97 -4.11
C ALA A 236 9.86 -17.64 -2.99
N SER A 237 9.19 -18.32 -2.08
CA SER A 237 9.80 -19.11 -0.98
C SER A 237 10.04 -20.57 -1.34
N ASN A 238 9.67 -21.02 -2.56
CA ASN A 238 9.72 -22.44 -2.99
C ASN A 238 8.91 -23.38 -2.09
N VAL A 239 7.73 -22.94 -1.69
CA VAL A 239 6.77 -23.70 -0.86
C VAL A 239 5.36 -23.55 -1.42
N THR A 240 4.44 -24.35 -0.90
CA THR A 240 3.00 -24.21 -1.16
C THR A 240 2.24 -23.90 0.12
N GLY A 241 0.91 -23.87 0.08
CA GLY A 241 0.10 -23.60 1.25
C GLY A 241 -1.38 -23.83 1.05
N ARG A 242 -2.13 -23.61 2.13
CA ARG A 242 -3.58 -23.63 2.15
C ARG A 242 -4.10 -22.33 2.76
N LEU A 243 -5.03 -21.67 2.07
CA LEU A 243 -5.82 -20.55 2.57
C LEU A 243 -7.24 -21.02 2.87
N GLN A 244 -7.80 -20.53 3.98
CA GLN A 244 -9.17 -20.75 4.42
C GLN A 244 -9.93 -19.41 4.35
N ILE A 245 -10.78 -19.24 3.35
CA ILE A 245 -11.47 -17.96 3.08
C ILE A 245 -12.40 -17.56 4.22
N GLU A 246 -12.99 -18.54 4.92
CA GLU A 246 -13.81 -18.31 6.10
C GLU A 246 -13.06 -17.69 7.29
N GLN A 247 -11.72 -17.71 7.28
CA GLN A 247 -10.86 -17.10 8.30
C GLN A 247 -10.39 -15.70 7.87
N VAL A 248 -10.58 -15.29 6.61
CA VAL A 248 -10.13 -13.98 6.13
C VAL A 248 -10.92 -12.88 6.87
N PRO A 249 -10.22 -11.94 7.53
CA PRO A 249 -10.88 -10.86 8.26
C PRO A 249 -11.52 -9.89 7.28
N LEU A 250 -12.84 -9.72 7.38
CA LEU A 250 -13.63 -8.75 6.64
C LEU A 250 -14.10 -7.64 7.59
N SER A 251 -14.18 -6.41 7.11
CA SER A 251 -14.77 -5.31 7.88
C SER A 251 -16.29 -5.49 8.05
N PRO A 252 -16.92 -4.83 9.03
CA PRO A 252 -18.38 -4.79 9.12
C PRO A 252 -19.04 -4.33 7.81
N ALA A 253 -18.47 -3.32 7.15
CA ALA A 253 -18.95 -2.80 5.87
C ALA A 253 -18.88 -3.84 4.75
N ALA A 254 -17.77 -4.58 4.65
CA ALA A 254 -17.62 -5.67 3.69
C ALA A 254 -18.60 -6.82 3.97
N HIS A 255 -18.81 -7.17 5.24
CA HIS A 255 -19.84 -8.16 5.62
C HIS A 255 -21.23 -7.75 5.17
N VAL A 256 -21.62 -6.49 5.37
CA VAL A 256 -22.92 -5.97 4.91
C VAL A 256 -23.02 -6.05 3.39
N ALA A 257 -22.02 -5.59 2.66
CA ALA A 257 -21.98 -5.62 1.19
C ALA A 257 -22.12 -7.07 0.65
N ILE A 258 -21.36 -8.02 1.21
CA ILE A 258 -21.41 -9.44 0.84
C ILE A 258 -22.76 -10.06 1.21
N GLY A 259 -23.42 -9.60 2.28
CA GLY A 259 -24.76 -10.01 2.65
C GLY A 259 -25.79 -9.67 1.58
N PHE A 260 -25.67 -8.50 0.93
CA PHE A 260 -26.52 -8.13 -0.21
C PHE A 260 -26.16 -8.86 -1.50
N ASN A 261 -24.87 -9.10 -1.72
CA ASN A 261 -24.39 -9.81 -2.92
C ASN A 261 -23.23 -10.77 -2.55
N PRO A 262 -23.52 -12.06 -2.32
CA PRO A 262 -22.49 -13.05 -1.95
C PRO A 262 -21.35 -13.20 -2.96
N GLY A 263 -21.55 -12.82 -4.23
CA GLY A 263 -20.50 -12.82 -5.24
C GLY A 263 -19.34 -11.87 -4.94
N LEU A 264 -19.59 -10.83 -4.12
CA LEU A 264 -18.57 -9.88 -3.70
C LEU A 264 -17.47 -10.49 -2.82
N LEU A 265 -17.68 -11.66 -2.21
CA LEU A 265 -16.64 -12.35 -1.46
C LEU A 265 -15.45 -12.70 -2.36
N ALA A 266 -15.72 -13.19 -3.57
CA ALA A 266 -14.65 -13.47 -4.54
C ALA A 266 -13.89 -12.20 -4.92
N ASP A 267 -14.62 -11.10 -5.18
CA ASP A 267 -14.02 -9.81 -5.49
C ASP A 267 -13.16 -9.28 -4.34
N ALA A 268 -13.63 -9.41 -3.09
CA ALA A 268 -12.92 -8.97 -1.90
C ALA A 268 -11.58 -9.69 -1.70
N VAL A 269 -11.49 -10.99 -1.99
CA VAL A 269 -10.26 -11.76 -1.75
C VAL A 269 -9.32 -11.83 -2.96
N THR A 270 -9.77 -11.36 -4.13
CA THR A 270 -8.97 -11.30 -5.36
C THR A 270 -8.69 -9.91 -5.86
N GLY A 271 -9.41 -8.91 -5.38
CA GLY A 271 -9.18 -7.50 -5.73
C GLY A 271 -8.05 -6.90 -4.91
N GLY A 272 -7.38 -5.92 -5.49
CA GLY A 272 -6.22 -5.26 -4.91
C GLY A 272 -6.54 -4.02 -4.06
N ASP A 273 -5.49 -3.25 -3.81
CA ASP A 273 -5.48 -1.94 -3.11
C ASP A 273 -5.75 -2.00 -1.59
N ASP A 274 -5.70 -3.15 -0.93
CA ASP A 274 -5.91 -3.23 0.53
C ASP A 274 -4.73 -2.67 1.33
N TYR A 275 -3.50 -2.89 0.86
CA TYR A 275 -2.25 -2.47 1.52
C TYR A 275 -2.18 -2.89 3.00
N GLU A 276 -2.75 -4.06 3.31
CA GLU A 276 -2.50 -4.81 4.53
C GLU A 276 -1.23 -5.65 4.37
N ILE A 277 -0.69 -6.16 5.48
CA ILE A 277 0.50 -7.02 5.44
C ILE A 277 0.09 -8.48 5.49
N LEU A 278 0.46 -9.22 4.45
CA LEU A 278 0.45 -10.67 4.42
C LEU A 278 1.82 -11.19 4.87
N PHE A 279 1.85 -12.09 5.82
CA PHE A 279 3.09 -12.63 6.35
C PHE A 279 2.96 -14.07 6.80
N THR A 280 4.10 -14.74 6.97
CA THR A 280 4.19 -16.07 7.58
C THR A 280 4.99 -16.01 8.87
N LEU A 281 4.69 -16.91 9.80
CA LEU A 281 5.39 -16.99 11.08
C LEU A 281 5.34 -18.40 11.64
N PRO A 282 6.37 -18.82 12.44
CA PRO A 282 6.33 -20.07 13.16
C PRO A 282 5.16 -20.09 14.17
N PRO A 283 4.44 -21.21 14.34
CA PRO A 283 3.30 -21.29 15.26
C PRO A 283 3.63 -20.85 16.71
N GLU A 284 4.83 -21.14 17.19
CA GLU A 284 5.30 -20.77 18.53
C GLU A 284 5.49 -19.26 18.73
N ARG A 285 5.48 -18.46 17.64
CA ARG A 285 5.57 -16.99 17.68
C ARG A 285 4.22 -16.30 17.66
N LEU A 286 3.12 -17.05 17.48
CA LEU A 286 1.79 -16.47 17.24
C LEU A 286 1.32 -15.60 18.41
N ASP A 287 1.40 -16.10 19.64
CA ASP A 287 0.90 -15.38 20.81
C ASP A 287 1.65 -14.06 21.02
N ASP A 288 2.98 -14.08 20.90
CA ASP A 288 3.83 -12.89 21.01
C ASP A 288 3.55 -11.91 19.86
N MET A 289 3.39 -12.42 18.62
CA MET A 289 3.02 -11.61 17.44
C MET A 289 1.70 -10.90 17.64
N VAL A 290 0.65 -11.61 18.05
CA VAL A 290 -0.68 -11.04 18.30
C VAL A 290 -0.65 -10.00 19.41
N LYS A 291 0.07 -10.29 20.50
CA LYS A 291 0.25 -9.36 21.61
C LYS A 291 0.95 -8.07 21.19
N ASP A 292 2.10 -8.18 20.51
CA ASP A 292 2.89 -7.02 20.06
C ASP A 292 2.12 -6.20 19.00
N ALA A 293 1.48 -6.87 18.03
CA ALA A 293 0.66 -6.20 17.01
C ALA A 293 -0.54 -5.47 17.64
N ARG A 294 -1.22 -6.07 18.61
CA ARG A 294 -2.33 -5.44 19.34
C ARG A 294 -1.85 -4.23 20.14
N ALA A 295 -0.68 -4.31 20.77
CA ALA A 295 -0.06 -3.18 21.47
C ALA A 295 0.28 -2.03 20.51
N ALA A 296 0.64 -2.36 19.24
CA ALA A 296 0.83 -1.40 18.16
C ALA A 296 -0.49 -0.88 17.54
N GLY A 297 -1.65 -1.38 17.97
CA GLY A 297 -2.95 -0.95 17.48
C GLY A 297 -3.44 -1.65 16.20
N CYS A 298 -2.91 -2.83 15.87
CA CYS A 298 -3.29 -3.60 14.69
C CYS A 298 -3.72 -5.01 15.04
N ALA A 299 -4.84 -5.46 14.48
CA ALA A 299 -5.28 -6.86 14.58
C ALA A 299 -4.52 -7.73 13.58
N ILE A 300 -4.28 -8.99 13.98
CA ILE A 300 -3.67 -10.03 13.15
C ILE A 300 -4.60 -11.23 13.13
N THR A 301 -4.80 -11.82 11.97
CA THR A 301 -5.65 -12.99 11.79
C THR A 301 -4.88 -14.07 11.03
N VAL A 302 -4.84 -15.28 11.58
CA VAL A 302 -4.33 -16.48 10.88
C VAL A 302 -5.39 -16.91 9.86
N ILE A 303 -4.97 -17.11 8.61
CA ILE A 303 -5.85 -17.43 7.48
C ILE A 303 -5.44 -18.71 6.76
N GLY A 304 -4.36 -19.37 7.20
CA GLY A 304 -3.87 -20.57 6.54
C GLY A 304 -2.55 -21.08 7.10
N GLU A 305 -1.96 -21.97 6.34
CA GLU A 305 -0.68 -22.64 6.69
C GLU A 305 0.21 -22.82 5.47
N VAL A 306 1.53 -22.77 5.69
CA VAL A 306 2.56 -23.06 4.68
C VAL A 306 2.85 -24.56 4.68
N MET A 307 2.91 -25.15 3.50
CA MET A 307 3.14 -26.59 3.29
C MET A 307 4.37 -26.82 2.43
N ALA A 308 5.00 -27.98 2.61
CA ALA A 308 6.07 -28.42 1.72
C ALA A 308 5.48 -28.79 0.33
N GLY A 309 6.21 -28.45 -0.73
CA GLY A 309 5.86 -28.80 -2.12
C GLY A 309 5.84 -27.60 -3.04
N ASP A 310 5.61 -27.88 -4.31
CA ASP A 310 5.56 -26.93 -5.42
C ASP A 310 4.17 -26.81 -6.07
N GLN A 311 3.17 -27.48 -5.47
CA GLN A 311 1.80 -27.45 -5.96
C GLN A 311 1.22 -26.03 -5.83
N PRO A 312 0.27 -25.64 -6.70
CA PRO A 312 -0.41 -24.37 -6.55
C PRO A 312 -1.08 -24.22 -5.17
N LEU A 313 -1.11 -23.00 -4.66
CA LEU A 313 -1.86 -22.64 -3.44
C LEU A 313 -3.27 -23.24 -3.48
N THR A 314 -3.63 -23.98 -2.43
CA THR A 314 -4.97 -24.51 -2.21
C THR A 314 -5.82 -23.47 -1.47
N VAL A 315 -6.94 -23.07 -2.05
CA VAL A 315 -7.89 -22.12 -1.44
C VAL A 315 -9.19 -22.86 -1.16
N THR A 316 -9.68 -22.77 0.08
CA THR A 316 -10.92 -23.43 0.52
C THR A 316 -11.88 -22.44 1.13
N LEU A 317 -13.19 -22.75 1.00
CA LEU A 317 -14.25 -22.09 1.72
C LEU A 317 -15.09 -23.20 2.39
N ARG A 318 -15.10 -23.22 3.71
CA ARG A 318 -15.78 -24.25 4.53
C ARG A 318 -15.40 -25.68 4.16
N GLY A 319 -14.11 -25.87 3.86
CA GLY A 319 -13.55 -27.18 3.50
C GLY A 319 -13.70 -27.56 2.02
N GLU A 320 -14.49 -26.86 1.24
CA GLU A 320 -14.62 -27.08 -0.21
C GLU A 320 -13.65 -26.18 -0.99
N ARG A 321 -13.21 -26.64 -2.17
CA ARG A 321 -12.31 -25.88 -3.03
C ARG A 321 -12.98 -24.59 -3.49
N PHE A 322 -12.37 -23.46 -3.17
CA PHE A 322 -12.83 -22.14 -3.61
C PHE A 322 -12.20 -21.80 -4.99
N LEU A 323 -13.05 -21.63 -5.99
CA LEU A 323 -12.62 -21.30 -7.35
C LEU A 323 -13.02 -19.88 -7.70
N THR A 324 -12.07 -19.10 -8.20
CA THR A 324 -12.29 -17.73 -8.69
C THR A 324 -11.96 -17.63 -10.16
N ARG A 325 -12.61 -16.69 -10.88
CA ARG A 325 -12.33 -16.42 -12.30
C ARG A 325 -10.94 -15.77 -12.49
N ALA A 326 -10.55 -14.88 -11.58
CA ALA A 326 -9.23 -14.29 -11.51
C ALA A 326 -8.65 -14.55 -10.12
N ARG A 327 -7.31 -14.58 -9.99
CA ARG A 327 -6.63 -14.75 -8.70
C ARG A 327 -6.06 -13.44 -8.16
N SER A 328 -5.78 -12.47 -9.04
CA SER A 328 -5.24 -11.16 -8.71
C SER A 328 -5.46 -10.19 -9.86
N PHE A 329 -5.24 -8.91 -9.63
CA PHE A 329 -5.08 -7.90 -10.66
C PHE A 329 -3.79 -8.16 -11.47
N SER A 330 -3.79 -7.78 -12.77
CA SER A 330 -2.61 -7.80 -13.63
C SER A 330 -2.70 -6.69 -14.66
N HIS A 331 -1.59 -6.02 -14.91
CA HIS A 331 -1.48 -4.99 -15.95
C HIS A 331 -1.38 -5.56 -17.37
N PHE A 332 -1.02 -6.85 -17.52
CA PHE A 332 -0.75 -7.53 -18.80
C PHE A 332 -1.42 -8.89 -18.87
#